data_4a301c6d7b53bab428f5850935f2b164
#
_entry.id   4a301c6d7b53bab428f5850935f2b164
#
_cell.length_a   1.000
_cell.length_b   1.000
_cell.length_c   1.000
_cell.angle_alpha   90.00
_cell.angle_beta   90.00
_cell.angle_gamma   90.00
#
_symmetry.space_group_name_H-M   'P 1'
#
loop_
_entity.id
_entity.type
_entity.pdbx_description
1 polymer ?
#
loop_
_entity_poly.entity_id
_entity_poly.type
_entity_poly.pdbx_seq_one_letter_code
_entity_poly.pdbx_strand_id
1 'polypeptide(L)'
;MSRQHPTRTVAAVALAASALLASCSTQKDDDAGGGVVIESPPGVARPPYRFSARDEALLEEVQRGAFNWMWATSDPAKGVETGMCPDRTSKPTVSIAGVGFQLSGLCVGVERGWITREQGRGRAELILRSLAANPENRKAGLFYHFIDPVTAGQPADAYERVVSTIDSALLFAGVITASSYFGGDVARLGDALFRDADWRFFVAPRDAEDPQIRRFVTLGWKPEDAEAPTGKGSLLPYGWVDSGDEHRLVTFLGVCAPRETHRLDAAVYYRLRRQLGGYPGAERMVWFPWSGALFAAFFANCWIDYAGMGPDNPSAFTDLPRARVDWWENSRRTMLLHRAKAVENPLGLPGFGENGWGLSASDVEGGYAVPGLFPDALPMQALIPGSIPVRDYTEWDAKDDWGDGTIAPYAAGCCVMFDPAAAVAALRHMRGLRPGGDRSLWSDPASGGFGFQDAYNERTGWVAPDCVAIDQGPLLLAIENARTGLIWRTFHAHRFVRGGMERLGMQRTNRR
;
A
#
# COMPACT_ATOMS: atom_id res chain seq x y z
N MET A 1 -17.97 -17.55 39.38
CA MET A 1 -16.90 -18.54 39.13
C MET A 1 -15.85 -17.87 38.28
N SER A 2 -14.80 -17.41 38.93
CA SER A 2 -13.71 -16.63 38.32
C SER A 2 -12.79 -17.61 37.57
N ARG A 3 -12.60 -17.39 36.26
CA ARG A 3 -11.52 -18.05 35.49
C ARG A 3 -10.29 -17.18 35.56
N GLN A 4 -9.31 -17.64 36.32
CA GLN A 4 -7.95 -17.08 36.33
C GLN A 4 -7.28 -17.36 34.99
N HIS A 5 -6.86 -16.32 34.29
CA HIS A 5 -5.90 -16.42 33.18
C HIS A 5 -4.49 -16.58 33.75
N PRO A 6 -3.67 -17.45 33.20
CA PRO A 6 -2.29 -17.57 33.63
C PRO A 6 -1.47 -16.38 33.07
N THR A 7 -0.94 -15.60 33.97
CA THR A 7 0.14 -14.65 33.73
C THR A 7 1.39 -15.41 33.23
N ARG A 8 1.58 -15.50 31.93
CA ARG A 8 2.84 -15.96 31.33
C ARG A 8 3.78 -14.78 31.17
N THR A 9 4.65 -14.72 32.02
CA THR A 9 5.96 -14.15 32.28
C THR A 9 6.53 -13.23 31.19
N VAL A 10 6.51 -11.92 31.46
CA VAL A 10 7.29 -10.84 30.83
C VAL A 10 8.80 -11.16 30.76
N ALA A 11 9.32 -12.04 31.61
CA ALA A 11 10.71 -12.45 31.66
C ALA A 11 11.18 -13.27 30.43
N ALA A 12 10.29 -14.03 29.77
CA ALA A 12 10.68 -14.83 28.60
C ALA A 12 10.84 -13.97 27.34
N VAL A 13 10.06 -12.90 27.19
CA VAL A 13 10.16 -11.95 26.08
C VAL A 13 11.46 -11.13 26.19
N ALA A 14 11.86 -10.75 27.37
CA ALA A 14 13.11 -10.01 27.59
C ALA A 14 14.36 -10.85 27.28
N LEU A 15 14.34 -12.17 27.55
CA LEU A 15 15.45 -13.07 27.23
C LEU A 15 15.55 -13.36 25.71
N ALA A 16 14.42 -13.50 25.02
CA ALA A 16 14.39 -13.67 23.59
C ALA A 16 14.87 -12.39 22.86
N ALA A 17 14.48 -11.22 23.34
CA ALA A 17 14.95 -9.94 22.83
C ALA A 17 16.47 -9.75 23.00
N SER A 18 17.05 -10.22 24.13
CA SER A 18 18.48 -10.14 24.38
C SER A 18 19.30 -11.08 23.47
N ALA A 19 18.77 -12.25 23.14
CA ALA A 19 19.41 -13.19 22.21
C ALA A 19 19.35 -12.68 20.76
N LEU A 20 18.27 -12.00 20.37
CA LEU A 20 18.08 -11.36 19.06
C LEU A 20 19.03 -10.16 18.86
N LEU A 21 19.33 -9.39 19.91
CA LEU A 21 20.31 -8.32 19.87
C LEU A 21 21.74 -8.85 19.66
N ALA A 22 22.06 -10.04 20.17
CA ALA A 22 23.39 -10.65 20.00
C ALA A 22 23.63 -11.16 18.57
N SER A 23 22.59 -11.54 17.81
CA SER A 23 22.73 -11.98 16.41
C SER A 23 22.76 -10.82 15.40
N CYS A 24 22.33 -9.62 15.81
CA CYS A 24 22.43 -8.40 14.99
C CYS A 24 23.74 -7.63 15.17
N SER A 25 24.63 -8.06 16.10
CA SER A 25 25.80 -7.26 16.52
C SER A 25 27.11 -7.64 15.86
N THR A 26 27.16 -8.38 14.77
CA THR A 26 28.43 -8.75 14.09
C THR A 26 28.64 -7.93 12.81
N GLN A 27 28.60 -6.61 12.92
CA GLN A 27 29.39 -5.76 12.01
C GLN A 27 29.77 -4.48 12.75
N LYS A 28 31.03 -4.39 13.11
CA LYS A 28 31.64 -3.14 13.57
C LYS A 28 31.83 -2.25 12.35
N ASP A 29 30.99 -1.22 12.24
CA ASP A 29 31.35 0.00 11.56
C ASP A 29 31.26 1.14 12.59
N ASP A 30 32.38 1.85 12.74
CA ASP A 30 32.55 2.99 13.63
C ASP A 30 31.73 4.20 13.14
N ASP A 31 30.42 4.19 13.41
CA ASP A 31 29.58 5.37 13.32
C ASP A 31 28.80 5.54 14.63
N ALA A 32 29.00 6.66 15.29
CA ALA A 32 28.48 7.00 16.60
C ALA A 32 26.95 7.21 16.55
N GLY A 33 26.21 6.09 16.55
CA GLY A 33 24.74 6.09 16.48
C GLY A 33 24.17 4.67 16.37
N GLY A 34 24.76 3.67 17.08
CA GLY A 34 24.41 2.25 17.00
C GLY A 34 22.95 1.95 17.28
N GLY A 35 22.05 2.20 16.32
CA GLY A 35 20.64 1.84 16.34
C GLY A 35 20.39 0.51 15.62
N VAL A 36 19.31 -0.17 15.97
CA VAL A 36 18.83 -1.38 15.26
C VAL A 36 18.64 -1.07 13.79
N VAL A 37 19.27 -1.85 12.92
CA VAL A 37 19.12 -1.77 11.47
C VAL A 37 18.32 -2.99 11.01
N ILE A 38 17.21 -2.77 10.31
CA ILE A 38 16.55 -3.85 9.55
C ILE A 38 17.25 -3.93 8.20
N GLU A 39 17.94 -5.02 7.98
CA GLU A 39 18.63 -5.33 6.72
C GLU A 39 18.38 -6.78 6.33
N SER A 40 18.37 -7.05 5.02
CA SER A 40 18.22 -8.41 4.51
C SER A 40 19.38 -9.29 4.88
N PRO A 41 19.14 -10.53 5.34
CA PRO A 41 20.20 -11.53 5.45
C PRO A 41 20.91 -11.74 4.10
N PRO A 42 22.20 -12.10 4.12
CA PRO A 42 22.93 -12.43 2.90
C PRO A 42 22.22 -13.55 2.10
N GLY A 43 22.17 -13.40 0.80
CA GLY A 43 21.60 -14.41 -0.11
C GLY A 43 20.08 -14.38 -0.28
N VAL A 44 19.36 -13.47 0.38
CA VAL A 44 17.93 -13.28 0.11
C VAL A 44 17.74 -12.71 -1.29
N ALA A 45 17.07 -13.48 -2.15
CA ALA A 45 16.78 -13.06 -3.53
C ALA A 45 15.80 -11.88 -3.55
N ARG A 46 16.03 -10.95 -4.48
CA ARG A 46 15.19 -9.77 -4.72
C ARG A 46 14.63 -9.78 -6.13
N PRO A 47 13.45 -9.18 -6.35
CA PRO A 47 12.85 -9.13 -7.67
C PRO A 47 13.69 -8.28 -8.66
N PRO A 48 13.57 -8.52 -9.98
CA PRO A 48 12.66 -9.48 -10.61
C PRO A 48 13.15 -10.94 -10.46
N TYR A 49 12.18 -11.84 -10.31
CA TYR A 49 12.42 -13.27 -10.14
C TYR A 49 12.30 -14.05 -11.45
N ARG A 50 12.83 -15.27 -11.45
CA ARG A 50 12.57 -16.26 -12.50
C ARG A 50 11.58 -17.29 -11.96
N PHE A 51 10.45 -17.40 -12.62
CA PHE A 51 9.41 -18.36 -12.28
C PHE A 51 9.48 -19.61 -13.15
N SER A 52 8.98 -20.72 -12.64
CA SER A 52 8.75 -21.90 -13.47
C SER A 52 7.64 -21.63 -14.49
N ALA A 53 7.58 -22.37 -15.60
CA ALA A 53 6.51 -22.22 -16.57
C ALA A 53 5.11 -22.37 -15.97
N ARG A 54 4.98 -23.23 -14.95
CA ARG A 54 3.72 -23.44 -14.23
C ARG A 54 3.34 -22.24 -13.37
N ASP A 55 4.30 -21.60 -12.73
CA ASP A 55 4.07 -20.43 -11.88
C ASP A 55 3.81 -19.20 -12.75
N GLU A 56 4.56 -19.04 -13.86
CA GLU A 56 4.30 -17.99 -14.84
C GLU A 56 2.88 -18.06 -15.39
N ALA A 57 2.38 -19.25 -15.72
CA ALA A 57 1.01 -19.43 -16.20
C ALA A 57 -0.04 -18.99 -15.16
N LEU A 58 0.15 -19.36 -13.87
CA LEU A 58 -0.75 -18.93 -12.80
C LEU A 58 -0.71 -17.41 -12.60
N LEU A 59 0.49 -16.83 -12.55
CA LEU A 59 0.66 -15.39 -12.38
C LEU A 59 0.08 -14.59 -13.56
N GLU A 60 0.22 -15.10 -14.80
CA GLU A 60 -0.41 -14.53 -15.98
C GLU A 60 -1.93 -14.53 -15.88
N GLU A 61 -2.54 -15.65 -15.46
CA GLU A 61 -3.99 -15.75 -15.28
C GLU A 61 -4.50 -14.78 -14.19
N VAL A 62 -3.85 -14.74 -13.02
CA VAL A 62 -4.22 -13.84 -11.91
C VAL A 62 -4.10 -12.38 -12.35
N GLN A 63 -2.98 -12.03 -12.93
CA GLN A 63 -2.70 -10.68 -13.40
C GLN A 63 -3.67 -10.24 -14.51
N ARG A 64 -3.98 -11.14 -15.45
CA ARG A 64 -4.94 -10.92 -16.52
C ARG A 64 -6.36 -10.68 -15.99
N GLY A 65 -6.75 -11.41 -14.93
CA GLY A 65 -8.06 -11.24 -14.29
C GLY A 65 -8.24 -9.84 -13.71
N ALA A 66 -7.28 -9.39 -12.93
CA ALA A 66 -7.26 -8.04 -12.36
C ALA A 66 -7.31 -6.95 -13.44
N PHE A 67 -6.52 -7.12 -14.52
CA PHE A 67 -6.55 -6.22 -15.66
C PHE A 67 -7.91 -6.22 -16.37
N ASN A 68 -8.48 -7.39 -16.64
CA ASN A 68 -9.77 -7.53 -17.32
C ASN A 68 -10.86 -6.76 -16.60
N TRP A 69 -10.88 -6.83 -15.25
CA TRP A 69 -11.87 -6.10 -14.47
C TRP A 69 -11.73 -4.59 -14.66
N MET A 70 -10.53 -4.03 -14.46
CA MET A 70 -10.29 -2.58 -14.63
C MET A 70 -10.59 -2.10 -16.05
N TRP A 71 -10.23 -2.89 -17.05
CA TRP A 71 -10.44 -2.55 -18.46
C TRP A 71 -11.91 -2.58 -18.86
N ALA A 72 -12.64 -3.63 -18.46
CA ALA A 72 -14.03 -3.84 -18.83
C ALA A 72 -15.01 -2.89 -18.13
N THR A 73 -14.74 -2.57 -16.85
CA THR A 73 -15.60 -1.71 -16.03
C THR A 73 -15.41 -0.21 -16.31
N SER A 74 -14.34 0.15 -17.02
CA SER A 74 -14.02 1.53 -17.41
C SER A 74 -14.24 1.81 -18.91
N ASP A 75 -15.03 0.98 -19.59
CA ASP A 75 -15.16 1.03 -21.06
C ASP A 75 -16.06 2.16 -21.53
N PRO A 76 -15.52 3.18 -22.25
CA PRO A 76 -16.31 4.27 -22.81
C PRO A 76 -17.40 3.79 -23.78
N ALA A 77 -17.16 2.69 -24.51
CA ALA A 77 -18.17 2.12 -25.40
C ALA A 77 -19.37 1.53 -24.65
N LYS A 78 -19.25 1.33 -23.34
CA LYS A 78 -20.31 0.88 -22.43
C LYS A 78 -20.89 2.02 -21.55
N GLY A 79 -20.60 3.27 -21.90
CA GLY A 79 -21.16 4.44 -21.23
C GLY A 79 -20.30 4.99 -20.08
N VAL A 80 -19.07 4.51 -19.90
CA VAL A 80 -18.15 5.09 -18.90
C VAL A 80 -17.33 6.19 -19.55
N GLU A 81 -17.95 7.35 -19.76
CA GLU A 81 -17.38 8.46 -20.54
C GLU A 81 -16.06 9.00 -20.00
N THR A 82 -15.82 8.87 -18.68
CA THR A 82 -14.58 9.30 -18.04
C THR A 82 -13.42 8.32 -18.24
N GLY A 83 -13.70 7.09 -18.63
CA GLY A 83 -12.72 6.02 -18.79
C GLY A 83 -12.13 5.48 -17.48
N MET A 84 -12.66 5.88 -16.32
CA MET A 84 -12.20 5.48 -15.00
C MET A 84 -12.95 4.23 -14.50
N CYS A 85 -12.24 3.29 -13.89
CA CYS A 85 -12.87 2.13 -13.26
C CYS A 85 -13.60 2.53 -11.97
N PRO A 86 -14.71 1.86 -11.63
CA PRO A 86 -15.40 2.10 -10.36
C PRO A 86 -14.55 1.64 -9.18
N ASP A 87 -14.92 2.07 -7.98
CA ASP A 87 -14.33 1.59 -6.74
C ASP A 87 -14.52 0.07 -6.60
N ARG A 88 -15.73 -0.41 -6.87
CA ARG A 88 -16.11 -1.83 -6.80
C ARG A 88 -17.17 -2.18 -7.83
N THR A 89 -17.34 -3.49 -8.06
CA THR A 89 -18.28 -3.98 -9.08
C THR A 89 -19.72 -3.51 -8.82
N SER A 90 -20.16 -3.48 -7.57
CA SER A 90 -21.54 -3.15 -7.19
C SER A 90 -21.86 -1.66 -7.11
N LYS A 91 -20.85 -0.77 -7.15
CA LYS A 91 -21.03 0.68 -7.01
C LYS A 91 -20.32 1.44 -8.13
N PRO A 92 -21.01 2.37 -8.80
CA PRO A 92 -20.41 3.14 -9.89
C PRO A 92 -19.42 4.23 -9.43
N THR A 93 -19.42 4.60 -8.14
CA THR A 93 -18.49 5.61 -7.58
C THR A 93 -17.05 5.26 -7.92
N VAL A 94 -16.27 6.26 -8.28
CA VAL A 94 -14.85 6.07 -8.63
C VAL A 94 -13.96 6.43 -7.45
N SER A 95 -13.13 5.48 -7.00
CA SER A 95 -12.01 5.77 -6.11
C SER A 95 -10.80 6.25 -6.92
N ILE A 96 -10.26 7.42 -6.59
CA ILE A 96 -9.08 7.95 -7.31
C ILE A 96 -7.82 7.11 -7.08
N ALA A 97 -7.73 6.41 -5.96
CA ALA A 97 -6.66 5.42 -5.71
C ALA A 97 -6.72 4.30 -6.76
N GLY A 98 -7.92 3.74 -6.98
CA GLY A 98 -8.18 2.75 -8.03
C GLY A 98 -7.78 3.24 -9.42
N VAL A 99 -8.05 4.51 -9.74
CA VAL A 99 -7.63 5.15 -11.00
C VAL A 99 -6.10 5.21 -11.12
N GLY A 100 -5.39 5.46 -10.01
CA GLY A 100 -3.92 5.43 -10.01
C GLY A 100 -3.36 4.06 -10.37
N PHE A 101 -3.92 3.01 -9.79
CA PHE A 101 -3.59 1.63 -10.16
C PHE A 101 -3.99 1.31 -11.61
N GLN A 102 -5.17 1.75 -12.05
CA GLN A 102 -5.63 1.57 -13.43
C GLN A 102 -4.66 2.20 -14.43
N LEU A 103 -4.21 3.45 -14.21
CA LEU A 103 -3.25 4.14 -15.10
C LEU A 103 -1.94 3.36 -15.22
N SER A 104 -1.43 2.81 -14.12
CA SER A 104 -0.25 1.94 -14.14
C SER A 104 -0.56 0.59 -14.81
N GLY A 105 -1.74 0.03 -14.58
CA GLY A 105 -2.23 -1.21 -15.18
C GLY A 105 -2.35 -1.15 -16.70
N LEU A 106 -2.68 0.02 -17.27
CA LEU A 106 -2.68 0.23 -18.73
C LEU A 106 -1.29 -0.01 -19.34
N CYS A 107 -0.22 0.38 -18.62
CA CYS A 107 1.15 0.11 -19.06
C CYS A 107 1.43 -1.41 -19.08
N VAL A 108 0.98 -2.12 -18.05
CA VAL A 108 1.08 -3.59 -17.98
C VAL A 108 0.31 -4.24 -19.12
N GLY A 109 -0.93 -3.81 -19.35
CA GLY A 109 -1.77 -4.36 -20.42
C GLY A 109 -1.15 -4.24 -21.83
N VAL A 110 -0.42 -3.15 -22.07
CA VAL A 110 0.33 -2.95 -23.33
C VAL A 110 1.54 -3.88 -23.40
N GLU A 111 2.38 -3.93 -22.34
CA GLU A 111 3.58 -4.78 -22.33
C GLU A 111 3.25 -6.29 -22.42
N ARG A 112 2.12 -6.70 -21.87
CA ARG A 112 1.63 -8.07 -21.96
C ARG A 112 0.89 -8.37 -23.27
N GLY A 113 0.68 -7.36 -24.14
CA GLY A 113 -0.03 -7.52 -25.40
C GLY A 113 -1.53 -7.75 -25.26
N TRP A 114 -2.12 -7.42 -24.11
CA TRP A 114 -3.56 -7.55 -23.89
C TRP A 114 -4.36 -6.44 -24.56
N ILE A 115 -3.75 -5.28 -24.69
CA ILE A 115 -4.25 -4.11 -25.45
C ILE A 115 -3.13 -3.53 -26.30
N THR A 116 -3.50 -2.78 -27.35
CA THR A 116 -2.50 -2.04 -28.11
C THR A 116 -2.01 -0.81 -27.36
N ARG A 117 -0.86 -0.27 -27.77
CA ARG A 117 -0.32 0.96 -27.19
C ARG A 117 -1.27 2.15 -27.41
N GLU A 118 -1.94 2.21 -28.54
CA GLU A 118 -2.93 3.24 -28.88
C GLU A 118 -4.14 3.16 -27.96
N GLN A 119 -4.64 1.95 -27.70
CA GLN A 119 -5.75 1.74 -26.78
C GLN A 119 -5.39 2.18 -25.35
N GLY A 120 -4.23 1.75 -24.85
CA GLY A 120 -3.74 2.14 -23.52
C GLY A 120 -3.52 3.64 -23.40
N ARG A 121 -2.86 4.26 -24.39
CA ARG A 121 -2.64 5.70 -24.45
C ARG A 121 -3.95 6.48 -24.50
N GLY A 122 -4.88 6.05 -25.36
CA GLY A 122 -6.18 6.73 -25.50
C GLY A 122 -7.00 6.69 -24.20
N ARG A 123 -7.00 5.56 -23.50
CA ARG A 123 -7.67 5.45 -22.19
C ARG A 123 -7.00 6.31 -21.14
N ALA A 124 -5.67 6.32 -21.03
CA ALA A 124 -4.92 7.18 -20.10
C ALA A 124 -5.17 8.66 -20.37
N GLU A 125 -5.18 9.08 -21.64
CA GLU A 125 -5.46 10.45 -22.04
C GLU A 125 -6.89 10.87 -21.69
N LEU A 126 -7.88 10.00 -21.91
CA LEU A 126 -9.27 10.24 -21.55
C LEU A 126 -9.42 10.45 -20.03
N ILE A 127 -8.86 9.56 -19.20
CA ILE A 127 -8.87 9.68 -17.74
C ILE A 127 -8.28 11.02 -17.30
N LEU A 128 -7.09 11.36 -17.79
CA LEU A 128 -6.42 12.61 -17.39
C LEU A 128 -7.15 13.87 -17.85
N ARG A 129 -7.80 13.85 -19.02
CA ARG A 129 -8.66 14.94 -19.49
C ARG A 129 -9.89 15.10 -18.62
N SER A 130 -10.55 13.99 -18.26
CA SER A 130 -11.72 14.00 -17.37
C SER A 130 -11.38 14.58 -16.00
N LEU A 131 -10.27 14.14 -15.39
CA LEU A 131 -9.79 14.68 -14.13
C LEU A 131 -9.45 16.17 -14.21
N ALA A 132 -8.82 16.60 -15.29
CA ALA A 132 -8.40 18.00 -15.48
C ALA A 132 -9.59 18.95 -15.74
N ALA A 133 -10.63 18.46 -16.42
CA ALA A 133 -11.76 19.26 -16.87
C ALA A 133 -12.63 19.78 -15.72
N ASN A 134 -12.73 19.03 -14.62
CA ASN A 134 -13.55 19.43 -13.47
C ASN A 134 -12.67 19.95 -12.32
N PRO A 135 -12.68 21.29 -12.04
CA PRO A 135 -11.87 21.84 -10.95
C PRO A 135 -12.47 21.56 -9.55
N GLU A 136 -13.72 21.13 -9.45
CA GLU A 136 -14.42 20.88 -8.18
C GLU A 136 -14.08 19.51 -7.58
N ASN A 137 -13.30 18.69 -8.28
CA ASN A 137 -12.89 17.38 -7.80
C ASN A 137 -11.65 17.40 -6.87
N ARG A 138 -11.13 18.60 -6.53
CA ARG A 138 -9.87 18.71 -5.78
C ARG A 138 -9.76 19.99 -4.97
N LYS A 139 -8.94 19.99 -3.93
CA LYS A 139 -8.51 21.15 -3.14
C LYS A 139 -7.00 21.24 -3.13
N ALA A 140 -6.43 22.41 -3.38
CA ALA A 140 -4.99 22.61 -3.45
C ALA A 140 -4.27 21.56 -4.34
N GLY A 141 -4.93 21.13 -5.43
CA GLY A 141 -4.41 20.15 -6.38
C GLY A 141 -4.49 18.68 -5.95
N LEU A 142 -4.89 18.35 -4.73
CA LEU A 142 -5.20 16.99 -4.29
C LEU A 142 -6.70 16.71 -4.41
N PHE A 143 -7.02 15.47 -4.71
CA PHE A 143 -8.36 15.05 -5.13
C PHE A 143 -9.23 14.54 -3.98
N TYR A 144 -10.54 14.62 -4.15
CA TYR A 144 -11.48 13.88 -3.32
C TYR A 144 -11.19 12.39 -3.40
N HIS A 145 -11.35 11.67 -2.29
CA HIS A 145 -11.19 10.21 -2.22
C HIS A 145 -12.06 9.52 -3.27
N PHE A 146 -13.34 9.88 -3.28
CA PHE A 146 -14.28 9.44 -4.29
C PHE A 146 -14.69 10.60 -5.21
N ILE A 147 -14.94 10.26 -6.47
CA ILE A 147 -15.43 11.21 -7.47
C ILE A 147 -16.62 10.61 -8.23
N ASP A 148 -17.41 11.49 -8.83
CA ASP A 148 -18.55 11.11 -9.65
C ASP A 148 -18.07 10.45 -10.96
N PRO A 149 -18.60 9.28 -11.35
CA PRO A 149 -18.15 8.54 -12.52
C PRO A 149 -18.46 9.22 -13.86
N VAL A 150 -19.45 10.12 -13.89
CA VAL A 150 -19.89 10.78 -15.12
C VAL A 150 -19.21 12.14 -15.32
N THR A 151 -19.22 12.96 -14.26
CA THR A 151 -18.70 14.33 -14.32
C THR A 151 -17.24 14.47 -13.92
N ALA A 152 -16.66 13.42 -13.32
CA ALA A 152 -15.37 13.46 -12.62
C ALA A 152 -15.33 14.56 -11.53
N GLY A 153 -16.47 14.98 -11.00
CA GLY A 153 -16.65 15.99 -9.96
C GLY A 153 -16.62 15.36 -8.56
N GLN A 154 -17.07 16.15 -7.58
CA GLN A 154 -17.20 15.65 -6.21
C GLN A 154 -18.26 14.52 -6.13
N PRO A 155 -18.15 13.59 -5.16
CA PRO A 155 -19.14 12.53 -5.00
C PRO A 155 -20.50 13.08 -4.58
N ALA A 156 -21.57 12.39 -4.95
CA ALA A 156 -22.94 12.78 -4.59
C ALA A 156 -23.16 12.70 -3.07
N ASP A 157 -22.58 11.68 -2.40
CA ASP A 157 -22.69 11.54 -0.95
C ASP A 157 -21.77 12.55 -0.24
N ALA A 158 -22.39 13.44 0.55
CA ALA A 158 -21.68 14.46 1.31
C ALA A 158 -20.72 13.88 2.36
N TYR A 159 -20.99 12.66 2.87
CA TYR A 159 -20.11 11.99 3.82
C TYR A 159 -18.76 11.60 3.18
N GLU A 160 -18.79 11.23 1.91
CA GLU A 160 -17.61 10.85 1.12
C GLU A 160 -16.80 12.06 0.59
N ARG A 161 -17.26 13.30 0.84
CA ARG A 161 -16.61 14.53 0.37
C ARG A 161 -15.39 14.88 1.24
N VAL A 162 -14.38 14.07 1.14
CA VAL A 162 -13.06 14.27 1.79
C VAL A 162 -11.99 14.28 0.72
N VAL A 163 -11.22 15.35 0.64
CA VAL A 163 -9.99 15.38 -0.15
C VAL A 163 -8.93 14.56 0.58
N SER A 164 -8.50 13.47 -0.02
CA SER A 164 -7.60 12.51 0.60
C SER A 164 -6.16 12.66 0.10
N THR A 165 -5.23 12.74 1.02
CA THR A 165 -3.80 12.84 0.68
C THR A 165 -3.22 11.51 0.22
N ILE A 166 -3.68 10.37 0.79
CA ILE A 166 -3.17 9.05 0.37
C ILE A 166 -3.76 8.63 -0.98
N ASP A 167 -5.06 8.80 -1.20
CA ASP A 167 -5.68 8.41 -2.47
C ASP A 167 -5.13 9.29 -3.61
N SER A 168 -4.86 10.57 -3.33
CA SER A 168 -4.16 11.45 -4.26
C SER A 168 -2.73 10.99 -4.52
N ALA A 169 -2.03 10.45 -3.52
CA ALA A 169 -0.68 9.91 -3.72
C ALA A 169 -0.71 8.66 -4.62
N LEU A 170 -1.64 7.75 -4.40
CA LEU A 170 -1.84 6.58 -5.25
C LEU A 170 -2.22 6.97 -6.68
N LEU A 171 -3.12 7.95 -6.84
CA LEU A 171 -3.45 8.53 -8.14
C LEU A 171 -2.19 9.08 -8.84
N PHE A 172 -1.42 9.94 -8.18
CA PHE A 172 -0.26 10.58 -8.78
C PHE A 172 0.88 9.60 -9.07
N ALA A 173 1.02 8.52 -8.30
CA ALA A 173 1.97 7.46 -8.64
C ALA A 173 1.61 6.80 -9.99
N GLY A 174 0.31 6.56 -10.22
CA GLY A 174 -0.19 6.07 -11.51
C GLY A 174 -0.07 7.09 -12.63
N VAL A 175 -0.40 8.36 -12.38
CA VAL A 175 -0.24 9.46 -13.33
C VAL A 175 1.21 9.59 -13.80
N ILE A 176 2.16 9.57 -12.87
CA ILE A 176 3.61 9.64 -13.16
C ILE A 176 4.05 8.44 -13.99
N THR A 177 3.57 7.24 -13.65
CA THR A 177 3.88 6.00 -14.37
C THR A 177 3.38 6.08 -15.82
N ALA A 178 2.09 6.41 -16.00
CA ALA A 178 1.50 6.56 -17.34
C ALA A 178 2.17 7.67 -18.15
N SER A 179 2.50 8.81 -17.52
CA SER A 179 3.23 9.92 -18.15
C SER A 179 4.59 9.49 -18.68
N SER A 180 5.36 8.73 -17.89
CA SER A 180 6.66 8.20 -18.30
C SER A 180 6.54 7.18 -19.42
N TYR A 181 5.51 6.32 -19.37
CA TYR A 181 5.33 5.22 -20.31
C TYR A 181 4.83 5.70 -21.67
N PHE A 182 3.75 6.46 -21.70
CA PHE A 182 3.08 6.87 -22.95
C PHE A 182 3.67 8.13 -23.58
N GLY A 183 4.18 9.09 -22.76
CA GLY A 183 4.69 10.35 -23.25
C GLY A 183 3.60 11.28 -23.82
N GLY A 184 3.99 12.22 -24.68
CA GLY A 184 3.07 13.09 -25.42
C GLY A 184 2.04 13.82 -24.57
N ASP A 185 0.76 13.78 -24.98
CA ASP A 185 -0.34 14.42 -24.26
C ASP A 185 -0.60 13.82 -22.87
N VAL A 186 -0.38 12.51 -22.69
CA VAL A 186 -0.49 11.87 -21.37
C VAL A 186 0.51 12.48 -20.41
N ALA A 187 1.77 12.65 -20.81
CA ALA A 187 2.80 13.30 -20.00
C ALA A 187 2.47 14.78 -19.75
N ARG A 188 2.02 15.50 -20.78
CA ARG A 188 1.68 16.94 -20.65
C ARG A 188 0.55 17.17 -19.63
N LEU A 189 -0.52 16.35 -19.71
CA LEU A 189 -1.67 16.43 -18.80
C LEU A 189 -1.30 15.97 -17.38
N GLY A 190 -0.64 14.82 -17.27
CA GLY A 190 -0.23 14.26 -15.97
C GLY A 190 0.76 15.16 -15.24
N ASP A 191 1.77 15.69 -15.94
CA ASP A 191 2.72 16.65 -15.37
C ASP A 191 2.05 17.94 -14.90
N ALA A 192 1.03 18.43 -15.62
CA ALA A 192 0.27 19.61 -15.22
C ALA A 192 -0.49 19.36 -13.92
N LEU A 193 -1.24 18.24 -13.83
CA LEU A 193 -1.96 17.87 -12.62
C LEU A 193 -1.03 17.72 -11.41
N PHE A 194 0.09 17.00 -11.57
CA PHE A 194 1.02 16.80 -10.46
C PHE A 194 1.76 18.09 -10.06
N ARG A 195 2.02 18.99 -11.02
CA ARG A 195 2.62 20.31 -10.74
C ARG A 195 1.75 21.19 -9.86
N ASP A 196 0.42 21.04 -9.97
CA ASP A 196 -0.55 21.83 -9.21
C ASP A 196 -0.83 21.27 -7.82
N ALA A 197 -0.36 20.04 -7.51
CA ALA A 197 -0.51 19.42 -6.21
C ALA A 197 0.32 20.15 -5.15
N ASP A 198 -0.34 20.87 -4.25
CA ASP A 198 0.26 21.58 -3.12
C ASP A 198 0.23 20.73 -1.86
N TRP A 199 1.25 19.90 -1.70
CA TRP A 199 1.40 19.03 -0.54
C TRP A 199 1.61 19.79 0.76
N ARG A 200 2.17 21.01 0.69
CA ARG A 200 2.41 21.84 1.88
C ARG A 200 1.12 22.35 2.51
N PHE A 201 0.07 22.56 1.71
CA PHE A 201 -1.26 22.90 2.19
C PHE A 201 -1.78 21.89 3.21
N PHE A 202 -1.45 20.61 3.05
CA PHE A 202 -1.95 19.51 3.90
C PHE A 202 -1.05 19.22 5.11
N VAL A 203 0.00 20.00 5.35
CA VAL A 203 0.82 19.82 6.56
C VAL A 203 0.13 20.45 7.76
N ALA A 204 -0.07 19.65 8.82
CA ALA A 204 -0.65 20.13 10.05
C ALA A 204 0.18 21.30 10.64
N PRO A 205 -0.45 22.40 11.07
CA PRO A 205 0.25 23.56 11.58
C PRO A 205 1.00 23.24 12.88
N ARG A 206 1.95 24.15 13.26
CA ARG A 206 2.77 23.98 14.46
C ARG A 206 1.97 24.08 15.77
N ASP A 207 0.84 24.70 15.72
CA ASP A 207 -0.11 24.93 16.80
C ASP A 207 -1.36 24.03 16.71
N ALA A 208 -1.32 22.97 15.85
CA ALA A 208 -2.40 22.00 15.80
C ALA A 208 -2.75 21.50 17.21
N GLU A 209 -4.04 21.28 17.47
CA GLU A 209 -4.55 20.86 18.77
C GLU A 209 -3.87 19.58 19.23
N ASP A 210 -3.83 18.54 18.38
CA ASP A 210 -3.06 17.32 18.66
C ASP A 210 -1.56 17.58 18.38
N PRO A 211 -0.69 17.57 19.42
CA PRO A 211 0.74 17.76 19.22
C PRO A 211 1.40 16.63 18.42
N GLN A 212 0.79 15.44 18.33
CA GLN A 212 1.37 14.29 17.64
C GLN A 212 1.39 14.47 16.13
N ILE A 213 0.41 15.18 15.55
CA ILE A 213 0.33 15.40 14.09
C ILE A 213 1.10 16.64 13.63
N ARG A 214 1.56 17.49 14.54
CA ARG A 214 2.23 18.76 14.18
C ARG A 214 3.37 18.54 13.19
N ARG A 215 3.32 19.26 12.07
CA ARG A 215 4.30 19.18 10.97
C ARG A 215 4.31 17.85 10.20
N PHE A 216 3.33 16.98 10.42
CA PHE A 216 3.08 15.84 9.55
C PHE A 216 1.99 16.18 8.53
N VAL A 217 1.92 15.41 7.47
CA VAL A 217 0.83 15.54 6.48
C VAL A 217 -0.44 14.98 7.11
N THR A 218 -1.54 15.73 7.03
CA THR A 218 -2.85 15.27 7.51
C THR A 218 -3.45 14.24 6.55
N LEU A 219 -4.42 13.46 7.02
CA LEU A 219 -5.13 12.49 6.18
C LEU A 219 -5.89 13.16 5.04
N GLY A 220 -6.26 14.42 5.21
CA GLY A 220 -6.98 15.12 4.17
C GLY A 220 -7.57 16.46 4.62
N TRP A 221 -8.52 16.92 3.82
CA TRP A 221 -9.26 18.16 4.04
C TRP A 221 -10.76 17.92 3.76
N LYS A 222 -11.62 18.60 4.50
CA LYS A 222 -13.06 18.55 4.34
C LYS A 222 -13.64 19.94 4.19
N PRO A 223 -14.56 20.20 3.21
CA PRO A 223 -15.27 21.47 3.09
C PRO A 223 -16.22 21.67 4.28
N GLU A 224 -16.39 22.92 4.70
CA GLU A 224 -17.42 23.32 5.68
C GLU A 224 -18.83 23.23 5.09
N ASP A 225 -18.95 23.62 3.82
CA ASP A 225 -20.18 23.57 3.04
C ASP A 225 -20.04 22.56 1.89
N ALA A 226 -20.89 21.56 1.90
CA ALA A 226 -20.90 20.53 0.89
C ALA A 226 -21.22 21.06 -0.53
N GLU A 227 -21.95 22.19 -0.62
CA GLU A 227 -22.28 22.83 -1.89
C GLU A 227 -21.18 23.78 -2.36
N ALA A 228 -20.14 23.98 -1.56
CA ALA A 228 -18.94 24.76 -1.90
C ALA A 228 -17.66 23.93 -1.80
N PRO A 229 -17.48 22.92 -2.67
CA PRO A 229 -16.45 21.86 -2.54
C PRO A 229 -15.01 22.39 -2.56
N THR A 230 -14.77 23.58 -3.11
CA THR A 230 -13.46 24.23 -3.12
C THR A 230 -13.38 25.45 -2.19
N GLY A 231 -14.45 25.70 -1.46
CA GLY A 231 -14.62 26.84 -0.57
C GLY A 231 -13.80 26.77 0.72
N LYS A 232 -14.40 27.26 1.81
CA LYS A 232 -13.82 27.13 3.15
C LYS A 232 -13.90 25.71 3.64
N GLY A 233 -12.96 25.33 4.49
CA GLY A 233 -12.91 23.99 5.08
C GLY A 233 -11.69 23.85 5.98
N SER A 234 -11.52 22.67 6.56
CA SER A 234 -10.48 22.38 7.53
C SER A 234 -9.69 21.12 7.17
N LEU A 235 -8.44 21.07 7.57
CA LEU A 235 -7.66 19.85 7.58
C LEU A 235 -8.25 18.86 8.58
N LEU A 236 -8.22 17.58 8.25
CA LEU A 236 -8.62 16.54 9.20
C LEU A 236 -7.68 16.53 10.41
N PRO A 237 -8.21 16.27 11.63
CA PRO A 237 -7.41 16.29 12.86
C PRO A 237 -6.55 15.03 13.05
N TYR A 238 -6.21 14.34 11.97
CA TYR A 238 -5.42 13.13 11.94
C TYR A 238 -4.27 13.29 10.95
N GLY A 239 -3.14 12.65 11.21
CA GLY A 239 -1.95 12.77 10.37
C GLY A 239 -1.25 11.44 10.09
N TRP A 240 -0.53 11.39 8.99
CA TRP A 240 0.37 10.30 8.64
C TRP A 240 1.65 10.42 9.46
N VAL A 241 1.65 9.81 10.63
CA VAL A 241 2.73 9.97 11.61
C VAL A 241 3.66 8.75 11.69
N ASP A 242 3.18 7.58 11.30
CA ASP A 242 3.92 6.31 11.37
C ASP A 242 4.53 5.93 10.01
N SER A 243 5.53 5.05 10.01
CA SER A 243 6.26 4.66 8.79
C SER A 243 5.56 3.55 7.98
N GLY A 244 4.24 3.58 7.88
CA GLY A 244 3.51 2.69 6.98
C GLY A 244 3.89 2.91 5.51
N ASP A 245 3.59 1.95 4.66
CA ASP A 245 3.93 2.03 3.23
C ASP A 245 3.22 3.22 2.55
N GLU A 246 1.93 3.41 2.84
CA GLU A 246 1.16 4.55 2.35
C GLU A 246 1.73 5.89 2.84
N HIS A 247 2.07 5.99 4.12
CA HIS A 247 2.62 7.19 4.72
C HIS A 247 3.94 7.62 4.05
N ARG A 248 4.77 6.62 3.68
CA ARG A 248 5.98 6.86 2.91
C ARG A 248 5.66 7.32 1.49
N LEU A 249 4.64 6.76 0.84
CA LEU A 249 4.24 7.19 -0.51
C LEU A 249 3.77 8.65 -0.54
N VAL A 250 2.91 9.05 0.42
CA VAL A 250 2.44 10.43 0.57
C VAL A 250 3.61 11.40 0.70
N THR A 251 4.50 11.13 1.66
CA THR A 251 5.62 12.01 1.94
C THR A 251 6.67 12.00 0.82
N PHE A 252 6.91 10.85 0.20
CA PHE A 252 7.79 10.71 -0.96
C PHE A 252 7.31 11.58 -2.13
N LEU A 253 6.04 11.47 -2.52
CA LEU A 253 5.48 12.25 -3.62
C LEU A 253 5.42 13.75 -3.29
N GLY A 254 5.15 14.09 -2.04
CA GLY A 254 5.25 15.47 -1.58
C GLY A 254 6.64 16.05 -1.76
N VAL A 255 7.71 15.28 -1.53
CA VAL A 255 9.09 15.70 -1.81
C VAL A 255 9.41 15.69 -3.31
N CYS A 256 8.70 14.88 -4.11
CA CYS A 256 8.85 14.89 -5.57
C CYS A 256 8.18 16.09 -6.24
N ALA A 257 7.31 16.84 -5.56
CA ALA A 257 6.60 17.97 -6.14
C ALA A 257 7.56 18.96 -6.83
N PRO A 258 7.29 19.36 -8.10
CA PRO A 258 8.24 20.15 -8.86
C PRO A 258 8.27 21.63 -8.44
N ARG A 259 7.13 22.19 -7.99
CA ARG A 259 7.08 23.57 -7.47
C ARG A 259 7.60 23.61 -6.04
N GLU A 260 8.59 24.46 -5.78
CA GLU A 260 9.19 24.59 -4.45
C GLU A 260 8.16 25.03 -3.40
N THR A 261 7.23 25.91 -3.76
CA THR A 261 6.16 26.38 -2.87
C THR A 261 5.17 25.27 -2.45
N HIS A 262 5.05 24.22 -3.24
CA HIS A 262 4.13 23.09 -3.02
C HIS A 262 4.84 21.87 -2.41
N ARG A 263 6.17 21.86 -2.44
CA ARG A 263 7.01 20.72 -2.10
C ARG A 263 7.18 20.57 -0.61
N LEU A 264 7.12 19.33 -0.13
CA LEU A 264 7.53 18.98 1.23
C LEU A 264 9.06 19.03 1.39
N ASP A 265 9.51 19.39 2.59
CA ASP A 265 10.89 19.18 3.00
C ASP A 265 11.18 17.66 3.14
N ALA A 266 12.39 17.24 2.77
CA ALA A 266 12.79 15.83 2.88
C ALA A 266 12.72 15.29 4.32
N ALA A 267 12.93 16.17 5.31
CA ALA A 267 12.78 15.80 6.71
C ALA A 267 11.38 15.25 7.05
N VAL A 268 10.32 15.64 6.33
CA VAL A 268 8.96 15.12 6.60
C VAL A 268 8.89 13.62 6.39
N TYR A 269 9.55 13.08 5.36
CA TYR A 269 9.66 11.65 5.11
C TYR A 269 10.40 10.92 6.24
N TYR A 270 11.53 11.46 6.66
CA TYR A 270 12.38 10.83 7.66
C TYR A 270 11.92 11.03 9.10
N ARG A 271 11.00 11.96 9.35
CA ARG A 271 10.39 12.19 10.66
C ARG A 271 9.30 11.18 11.00
N LEU A 272 8.77 10.44 10.03
CA LEU A 272 7.78 9.39 10.29
C LEU A 272 8.28 8.48 11.42
N ARG A 273 7.38 8.18 12.36
CA ARG A 273 7.70 7.36 13.52
C ARG A 273 7.89 5.90 13.08
N ARG A 274 8.78 5.22 13.75
CA ARG A 274 9.10 3.80 13.48
C ARG A 274 8.73 3.00 14.71
N GLN A 275 7.63 2.28 14.63
CA GLN A 275 7.17 1.38 15.67
C GLN A 275 7.68 0.00 15.39
N LEU A 276 8.34 -0.60 16.38
CA LEU A 276 8.87 -1.93 16.29
C LEU A 276 7.91 -2.91 16.94
N GLY A 277 7.58 -3.97 16.24
CA GLY A 277 6.82 -5.08 16.76
C GLY A 277 7.50 -6.40 16.45
N GLY A 278 7.17 -7.42 17.21
CA GLY A 278 7.63 -8.78 17.03
C GLY A 278 6.51 -9.78 17.25
N TYR A 279 6.82 -11.03 17.04
CA TYR A 279 5.91 -12.14 17.29
C TYR A 279 6.61 -13.19 18.14
N PRO A 280 6.02 -13.62 19.28
CA PRO A 280 6.64 -14.62 20.15
C PRO A 280 6.96 -15.91 19.39
N GLY A 281 8.21 -16.37 19.47
CA GLY A 281 8.67 -17.59 18.79
C GLY A 281 9.03 -17.40 17.30
N ALA A 282 8.79 -16.24 16.74
CA ALA A 282 9.33 -15.87 15.42
C ALA A 282 10.50 -14.89 15.62
N GLU A 283 11.67 -15.22 15.12
CA GLU A 283 12.86 -14.36 15.15
C GLU A 283 12.73 -13.16 14.20
N ARG A 284 11.56 -12.48 14.21
CA ARG A 284 11.25 -11.45 13.23
C ARG A 284 10.72 -10.21 13.91
N MET A 285 11.45 -9.12 13.75
CA MET A 285 11.03 -7.79 14.12
C MET A 285 10.68 -6.98 12.89
N VAL A 286 9.62 -6.21 12.96
CA VAL A 286 9.14 -5.36 11.87
C VAL A 286 8.82 -3.96 12.39
N TRP A 287 9.01 -2.97 11.52
CA TRP A 287 8.43 -1.64 11.69
C TRP A 287 7.03 -1.66 11.06
N PHE A 288 6.00 -1.30 11.80
CA PHE A 288 4.64 -1.40 11.35
C PHE A 288 3.83 -0.12 11.64
N PRO A 289 2.82 0.23 10.81
CA PRO A 289 1.81 1.20 11.17
C PRO A 289 0.71 0.52 11.98
N TRP A 290 -0.10 1.28 12.60
CA TRP A 290 -1.17 0.98 13.52
C TRP A 290 -1.72 -0.48 13.59
N SER A 291 -2.34 -1.03 12.58
CA SER A 291 -2.95 -2.36 12.69
C SER A 291 -2.04 -3.51 12.23
N GLY A 292 -0.93 -3.20 11.56
CA GLY A 292 -0.12 -4.23 10.91
C GLY A 292 -0.87 -4.98 9.80
N ALA A 293 -1.94 -4.40 9.23
CA ALA A 293 -2.61 -4.95 8.06
C ALA A 293 -1.66 -5.03 6.87
N LEU A 294 -1.80 -6.07 6.05
CA LEU A 294 -0.78 -6.43 5.08
C LEU A 294 -0.63 -5.40 3.94
N PHE A 295 -1.71 -4.70 3.55
CA PHE A 295 -1.64 -3.65 2.54
C PHE A 295 -0.64 -2.55 2.90
N ALA A 296 -0.49 -2.25 4.19
CA ALA A 296 0.46 -1.29 4.68
C ALA A 296 1.93 -1.70 4.54
N ALA A 297 2.21 -2.86 3.95
CA ALA A 297 3.55 -3.34 3.64
C ALA A 297 3.86 -3.34 2.13
N PHE A 298 2.88 -3.12 1.23
CA PHE A 298 3.14 -3.28 -0.21
C PHE A 298 2.64 -2.17 -1.14
N PHE A 299 1.79 -1.23 -0.70
CA PHE A 299 1.24 -0.22 -1.62
C PHE A 299 2.33 0.68 -2.22
N ALA A 300 3.23 1.25 -1.43
CA ALA A 300 4.34 2.04 -1.96
C ALA A 300 5.33 1.18 -2.76
N ASN A 301 5.52 -0.09 -2.36
CA ASN A 301 6.36 -1.03 -3.09
C ASN A 301 5.86 -1.30 -4.52
N CYS A 302 4.60 -0.99 -4.85
CA CYS A 302 4.11 -1.06 -6.22
C CYS A 302 4.84 -0.08 -7.15
N TRP A 303 5.28 1.07 -6.65
CA TRP A 303 5.94 2.11 -7.46
C TRP A 303 7.37 2.42 -7.03
N ILE A 304 7.67 2.42 -5.72
CA ILE A 304 9.01 2.72 -5.20
C ILE A 304 9.81 1.42 -5.14
N ASP A 305 10.90 1.33 -5.90
CA ASP A 305 11.79 0.17 -5.95
C ASP A 305 12.67 0.07 -4.69
N TYR A 306 12.04 -0.16 -3.54
CA TYR A 306 12.78 -0.41 -2.30
C TYR A 306 13.66 -1.66 -2.41
N ALA A 307 13.31 -2.63 -3.27
CA ALA A 307 14.14 -3.81 -3.52
C ALA A 307 15.50 -3.46 -4.14
N GLY A 308 15.58 -2.38 -4.91
CA GLY A 308 16.82 -1.88 -5.48
C GLY A 308 17.57 -0.92 -4.56
N MET A 309 17.06 -0.66 -3.35
CA MET A 309 17.69 0.22 -2.35
C MET A 309 18.26 -0.62 -1.17
N GLY A 310 18.96 0.01 -0.29
CA GLY A 310 19.36 -0.56 1.00
C GLY A 310 18.67 0.18 2.15
N PRO A 311 19.16 0.00 3.39
CA PRO A 311 18.66 0.75 4.54
C PRO A 311 18.77 2.26 4.29
N ASP A 312 17.71 2.97 4.62
CA ASP A 312 17.67 4.43 4.53
C ASP A 312 18.59 5.12 5.56
N ASN A 313 18.81 6.41 5.38
CA ASN A 313 19.68 7.20 6.27
C ASN A 313 18.93 8.42 6.86
N PRO A 314 18.09 8.22 7.88
CA PRO A 314 17.31 9.31 8.47
C PRO A 314 18.16 10.39 9.14
N SER A 315 19.30 10.07 9.72
CA SER A 315 20.16 11.03 10.44
C SER A 315 20.72 12.15 9.55
N ALA A 316 20.75 11.94 8.23
CA ALA A 316 21.15 12.98 7.29
C ALA A 316 20.07 14.08 7.11
N PHE A 317 18.83 13.88 7.60
CA PHE A 317 17.67 14.72 7.30
C PHE A 317 16.88 15.18 8.53
N THR A 318 17.06 14.55 9.68
CA THR A 318 16.35 14.89 10.91
C THR A 318 17.22 14.62 12.15
N ASP A 319 17.09 15.50 13.15
CA ASP A 319 17.73 15.32 14.46
C ASP A 319 16.97 14.32 15.35
N LEU A 320 15.79 13.87 14.88
CA LEU A 320 15.01 12.89 15.61
C LEU A 320 15.67 11.51 15.47
N PRO A 321 15.84 10.78 16.57
CA PRO A 321 16.39 9.43 16.52
C PRO A 321 15.45 8.51 15.74
N ARG A 322 15.96 7.90 14.68
CA ARG A 322 15.24 6.96 13.81
C ARG A 322 16.16 5.83 13.43
N ALA A 323 15.70 4.60 13.56
CA ALA A 323 16.44 3.46 13.07
C ALA A 323 16.56 3.49 11.55
N ARG A 324 17.64 2.91 11.02
CA ARG A 324 17.79 2.69 9.58
C ARG A 324 17.01 1.44 9.18
N VAL A 325 16.28 1.51 8.08
CA VAL A 325 15.38 0.41 7.64
C VAL A 325 15.53 0.19 6.14
N ASP A 326 15.82 -1.04 5.76
CA ASP A 326 15.56 -1.58 4.43
C ASP A 326 14.06 -1.89 4.32
N TRP A 327 13.34 -1.03 3.63
CA TRP A 327 11.87 -1.09 3.60
C TRP A 327 11.35 -2.28 2.82
N TRP A 328 12.09 -2.80 1.85
CA TRP A 328 11.72 -4.05 1.19
C TRP A 328 11.86 -5.24 2.16
N GLU A 329 12.94 -5.31 2.89
CA GLU A 329 13.13 -6.37 3.90
C GLU A 329 12.09 -6.27 5.02
N ASN A 330 11.75 -5.06 5.45
CA ASN A 330 10.69 -4.87 6.43
C ASN A 330 9.34 -5.43 5.94
N SER A 331 8.99 -5.15 4.68
CA SER A 331 7.77 -5.68 4.06
C SER A 331 7.81 -7.21 3.94
N ARG A 332 8.98 -7.77 3.59
CA ARG A 332 9.18 -9.23 3.56
C ARG A 332 8.98 -9.86 4.94
N ARG A 333 9.53 -9.26 5.98
CA ARG A 333 9.35 -9.73 7.37
C ARG A 333 7.89 -9.63 7.81
N THR A 334 7.19 -8.56 7.47
CA THR A 334 5.76 -8.39 7.75
C THR A 334 4.96 -9.53 7.12
N MET A 335 5.18 -9.84 5.85
CA MET A 335 4.54 -10.96 5.17
C MET A 335 4.83 -12.30 5.87
N LEU A 336 6.09 -12.57 6.22
CA LEU A 336 6.48 -13.79 6.92
C LEU A 336 5.82 -13.91 8.29
N LEU A 337 5.59 -12.78 8.96
CA LEU A 337 4.90 -12.71 10.24
C LEU A 337 3.41 -13.06 10.08
N HIS A 338 2.74 -12.51 9.06
CA HIS A 338 1.37 -12.88 8.72
C HIS A 338 1.22 -14.38 8.45
N ARG A 339 2.10 -14.95 7.65
CA ARG A 339 2.09 -16.38 7.36
C ARG A 339 2.36 -17.22 8.61
N ALA A 340 3.32 -16.84 9.45
CA ALA A 340 3.63 -17.55 10.69
C ALA A 340 2.42 -17.59 11.64
N LYS A 341 1.74 -16.46 11.83
CA LYS A 341 0.51 -16.41 12.65
C LYS A 341 -0.62 -17.22 12.04
N ALA A 342 -0.81 -17.20 10.73
CA ALA A 342 -1.82 -18.01 10.06
C ALA A 342 -1.55 -19.52 10.21
N VAL A 343 -0.30 -19.95 10.22
CA VAL A 343 0.09 -21.35 10.48
C VAL A 343 -0.18 -21.75 11.93
N GLU A 344 0.14 -20.87 12.88
CA GLU A 344 -0.13 -21.11 14.29
C GLU A 344 -1.65 -21.15 14.58
N ASN A 345 -2.40 -20.25 13.95
CA ASN A 345 -3.86 -20.18 13.99
C ASN A 345 -4.45 -20.44 15.40
N PRO A 346 -4.14 -19.60 16.39
CA PRO A 346 -4.48 -19.85 17.79
C PRO A 346 -6.00 -19.87 18.04
N LEU A 347 -6.79 -19.30 17.13
CA LEU A 347 -8.25 -19.27 17.20
C LEU A 347 -8.90 -20.45 16.48
N GLY A 348 -8.13 -21.31 15.78
CA GLY A 348 -8.66 -22.42 15.01
C GLY A 348 -9.60 -22.01 13.88
N LEU A 349 -9.35 -20.85 13.26
CA LEU A 349 -10.18 -20.33 12.17
C LEU A 349 -10.02 -21.18 10.91
N PRO A 350 -11.11 -21.70 10.33
CA PRO A 350 -11.05 -22.39 9.05
C PRO A 350 -10.43 -21.50 7.96
N GLY A 351 -9.66 -22.11 7.06
CA GLY A 351 -8.98 -21.41 5.97
C GLY A 351 -7.59 -20.88 6.32
N PHE A 352 -7.30 -20.56 7.59
CA PHE A 352 -5.96 -20.11 8.00
C PHE A 352 -4.96 -21.26 8.08
N GLY A 353 -3.77 -21.04 7.55
CA GLY A 353 -2.71 -22.04 7.51
C GLY A 353 -1.55 -21.64 6.59
N GLU A 354 -0.76 -22.62 6.19
CA GLU A 354 0.46 -22.39 5.39
C GLU A 354 0.21 -21.65 4.06
N ASN A 355 -0.93 -21.90 3.42
CA ASN A 355 -1.33 -21.31 2.15
C ASN A 355 -2.64 -20.49 2.23
N GLY A 356 -3.22 -20.38 3.43
CA GLY A 356 -4.40 -19.56 3.73
C GLY A 356 -4.00 -18.43 4.66
N TRP A 357 -3.66 -17.29 4.13
CA TRP A 357 -3.25 -16.08 4.86
C TRP A 357 -3.47 -14.83 4.00
N GLY A 358 -3.48 -13.67 4.62
CA GLY A 358 -3.69 -12.41 3.92
C GLY A 358 -4.71 -11.52 4.65
N LEU A 359 -4.42 -11.22 5.94
CA LEU A 359 -5.21 -10.24 6.69
C LEU A 359 -4.89 -8.85 6.18
N SER A 360 -5.88 -8.21 5.60
CA SER A 360 -5.77 -6.87 5.01
C SER A 360 -7.14 -6.21 4.95
N ALA A 361 -7.16 -4.94 4.53
CA ALA A 361 -8.40 -4.25 4.21
C ALA A 361 -9.14 -5.02 3.11
N SER A 362 -10.40 -5.37 3.33
CA SER A 362 -11.21 -6.11 2.35
C SER A 362 -12.71 -6.10 2.70
N ASP A 363 -13.52 -6.56 1.78
CA ASP A 363 -14.91 -6.89 2.08
C ASP A 363 -14.99 -8.03 3.11
N VAL A 364 -15.97 -7.94 3.98
CA VAL A 364 -16.38 -9.00 4.91
C VAL A 364 -17.87 -9.24 4.79
N GLU A 365 -18.37 -10.35 5.33
CA GLU A 365 -19.80 -10.61 5.32
C GLU A 365 -20.56 -9.49 6.07
N GLY A 366 -21.28 -8.66 5.29
CA GLY A 366 -22.08 -7.54 5.82
C GLY A 366 -21.35 -6.19 5.89
N GLY A 367 -20.13 -6.04 5.36
CA GLY A 367 -19.43 -4.77 5.37
C GLY A 367 -18.02 -4.77 4.80
N TYR A 368 -17.19 -3.92 5.37
CA TYR A 368 -15.77 -3.78 5.06
C TYR A 368 -14.97 -3.72 6.35
N ALA A 369 -13.84 -4.39 6.41
CA ALA A 369 -12.99 -4.43 7.60
C ALA A 369 -11.50 -4.28 7.25
N VAL A 370 -10.72 -3.91 8.25
CA VAL A 370 -9.25 -3.76 8.13
C VAL A 370 -8.58 -4.59 9.23
N PRO A 371 -8.68 -5.93 9.17
CA PRO A 371 -7.99 -6.77 10.14
C PRO A 371 -6.48 -6.68 9.97
N GLY A 372 -5.75 -6.87 11.04
CA GLY A 372 -4.31 -6.82 11.03
C GLY A 372 -3.70 -7.70 12.12
N LEU A 373 -2.39 -7.85 12.09
CA LEU A 373 -1.71 -8.76 12.99
C LEU A 373 -1.43 -8.20 14.37
N PHE A 374 -1.45 -6.89 14.53
CA PHE A 374 -1.00 -6.25 15.77
C PHE A 374 0.20 -6.97 16.38
N PRO A 375 1.39 -6.90 15.74
CA PRO A 375 2.58 -7.48 16.34
C PRO A 375 2.74 -6.92 17.75
N ASP A 376 3.08 -7.77 18.73
CA ASP A 376 3.32 -7.29 20.09
C ASP A 376 4.32 -6.14 20.06
N ALA A 377 3.91 -4.97 20.52
CA ALA A 377 4.78 -3.82 20.58
C ALA A 377 5.91 -4.09 21.57
N LEU A 378 7.14 -4.05 21.10
CA LEU A 378 8.31 -4.19 21.96
C LEU A 378 8.56 -2.89 22.73
N PRO A 379 9.02 -2.93 23.98
CA PRO A 379 9.37 -1.75 24.75
C PRO A 379 10.59 -1.05 24.14
N MET A 380 10.35 -0.21 23.15
CA MET A 380 11.35 0.43 22.30
C MET A 380 12.43 1.20 23.07
N GLN A 381 12.05 1.83 24.17
CA GLN A 381 12.96 2.59 25.03
C GLN A 381 14.07 1.72 25.64
N ALA A 382 13.79 0.43 25.86
CA ALA A 382 14.76 -0.51 26.36
C ALA A 382 15.67 -1.10 25.25
N LEU A 383 15.21 -1.08 24.00
CA LEU A 383 15.89 -1.74 22.88
C LEU A 383 16.68 -0.79 21.99
N ILE A 384 16.21 0.46 21.87
CA ILE A 384 16.83 1.45 20.98
C ILE A 384 16.98 2.77 21.73
N PRO A 385 18.17 3.14 22.21
CA PRO A 385 18.41 4.43 22.83
C PRO A 385 17.95 5.58 21.90
N GLY A 386 17.14 6.50 22.44
CA GLY A 386 16.64 7.65 21.69
C GLY A 386 15.48 7.34 20.74
N SER A 387 14.93 6.14 20.74
CA SER A 387 13.68 5.85 20.00
C SER A 387 12.51 6.62 20.59
N ILE A 388 11.51 6.91 19.74
CA ILE A 388 10.25 7.48 20.22
C ILE A 388 9.53 6.41 21.03
N PRO A 389 8.85 6.78 22.15
CA PRO A 389 7.95 5.87 22.84
C PRO A 389 6.99 5.24 21.84
N VAL A 390 6.82 3.94 21.93
CA VAL A 390 5.77 3.24 21.20
C VAL A 390 4.46 3.95 21.54
N ARG A 391 3.63 4.21 20.52
CA ARG A 391 2.27 4.65 20.75
C ARG A 391 1.65 3.62 21.70
N ASP A 392 1.01 4.11 22.77
CA ASP A 392 0.28 3.21 23.62
C ASP A 392 -0.92 2.67 22.83
N TYR A 393 -0.80 1.43 22.37
CA TYR A 393 -1.86 0.72 21.66
C TYR A 393 -2.73 -0.08 22.61
N THR A 394 -2.62 0.14 23.94
CA THR A 394 -3.39 -0.60 24.92
C THR A 394 -4.90 -0.54 24.68
N GLU A 395 -5.39 0.52 24.09
CA GLU A 395 -6.79 0.60 23.61
C GLU A 395 -7.07 -0.26 22.37
N TRP A 396 -6.04 -0.62 21.61
CA TRP A 396 -6.11 -1.43 20.39
C TRP A 396 -5.69 -2.87 20.65
N ASP A 397 -4.91 -3.10 21.70
CA ASP A 397 -4.19 -4.31 22.05
C ASP A 397 -5.01 -5.47 22.46
N ALA A 398 -6.19 -5.28 22.84
CA ALA A 398 -7.02 -6.39 23.24
C ALA A 398 -7.33 -7.32 22.04
N LYS A 399 -6.78 -7.00 20.85
CA LYS A 399 -7.25 -7.64 19.64
C LYS A 399 -6.11 -7.82 18.64
N ASP A 400 -5.40 -8.92 18.73
CA ASP A 400 -5.00 -9.62 17.53
C ASP A 400 -6.28 -9.74 16.69
N ASP A 401 -6.50 -8.77 15.83
CA ASP A 401 -7.76 -8.71 15.10
C ASP A 401 -7.66 -9.58 13.85
N TRP A 402 -7.92 -10.86 14.08
CA TRP A 402 -8.09 -11.84 13.00
C TRP A 402 -9.39 -11.60 12.22
N GLY A 403 -10.13 -10.55 12.57
CA GLY A 403 -11.44 -10.31 12.04
C GLY A 403 -12.39 -11.48 12.33
N ASP A 404 -13.23 -11.75 11.37
CA ASP A 404 -14.20 -12.86 11.44
C ASP A 404 -13.69 -14.19 10.81
N GLY A 405 -12.44 -14.22 10.36
CA GLY A 405 -11.84 -15.34 9.63
C GLY A 405 -11.79 -15.13 8.12
N THR A 406 -12.11 -13.93 7.64
CA THR A 406 -12.03 -13.56 6.21
C THR A 406 -10.59 -13.40 5.75
N ILE A 407 -10.29 -13.91 4.56
CA ILE A 407 -8.98 -13.86 3.90
C ILE A 407 -9.13 -13.16 2.55
N ALA A 408 -8.22 -12.23 2.26
CA ALA A 408 -8.16 -11.48 1.00
C ALA A 408 -7.05 -12.04 0.08
N PRO A 409 -7.38 -12.69 -1.05
CA PRO A 409 -6.40 -13.28 -1.96
C PRO A 409 -5.38 -12.26 -2.52
N TYR A 410 -5.81 -11.03 -2.76
CA TYR A 410 -4.93 -9.98 -3.28
C TYR A 410 -3.76 -9.71 -2.34
N ALA A 411 -4.01 -9.72 -1.03
CA ALA A 411 -3.00 -9.40 -0.03
C ALA A 411 -1.86 -10.43 -0.02
N ALA A 412 -2.19 -11.73 -0.07
CA ALA A 412 -1.20 -12.79 -0.24
C ALA A 412 -0.50 -12.69 -1.61
N GLY A 413 -1.27 -12.39 -2.66
CA GLY A 413 -0.75 -12.25 -4.04
C GLY A 413 0.25 -11.12 -4.20
N CYS A 414 0.02 -9.95 -3.60
CA CYS A 414 0.94 -8.81 -3.62
C CYS A 414 2.30 -9.15 -3.00
N CYS A 415 2.33 -10.11 -2.07
CA CYS A 415 3.57 -10.56 -1.43
C CYS A 415 4.51 -11.34 -2.36
N VAL A 416 4.13 -11.60 -3.60
CA VAL A 416 5.02 -12.16 -4.64
C VAL A 416 6.28 -11.33 -4.83
N MET A 417 6.25 -10.03 -4.51
CA MET A 417 7.44 -9.17 -4.52
C MET A 417 8.44 -9.49 -3.41
N PHE A 418 8.03 -10.21 -2.35
CA PHE A 418 8.83 -10.43 -1.13
C PHE A 418 9.22 -11.89 -0.94
N ASP A 419 8.29 -12.81 -1.17
CA ASP A 419 8.51 -14.27 -1.17
C ASP A 419 7.65 -14.90 -2.27
N PRO A 420 8.23 -15.07 -3.47
CA PRO A 420 7.49 -15.61 -4.62
C PRO A 420 6.96 -17.02 -4.40
N ALA A 421 7.69 -17.85 -3.63
CA ALA A 421 7.29 -19.23 -3.41
C ALA A 421 6.03 -19.31 -2.52
N ALA A 422 6.03 -18.58 -1.41
CA ALA A 422 4.88 -18.55 -0.49
C ALA A 422 3.64 -17.92 -1.14
N ALA A 423 3.81 -16.79 -1.86
CA ALA A 423 2.70 -16.10 -2.52
C ALA A 423 2.08 -16.96 -3.64
N VAL A 424 2.91 -17.57 -4.49
CA VAL A 424 2.43 -18.46 -5.56
C VAL A 424 1.72 -19.70 -5.00
N ALA A 425 2.22 -20.28 -3.90
CA ALA A 425 1.58 -21.39 -3.23
C ALA A 425 0.19 -21.00 -2.67
N ALA A 426 0.09 -19.84 -2.03
CA ALA A 426 -1.18 -19.27 -1.54
C ALA A 426 -2.17 -19.02 -2.68
N LEU A 427 -1.77 -18.33 -3.75
CA LEU A 427 -2.64 -18.09 -4.91
C LEU A 427 -3.12 -19.40 -5.56
N ARG A 428 -2.24 -20.40 -5.68
CA ARG A 428 -2.60 -21.70 -6.23
C ARG A 428 -3.61 -22.43 -5.34
N HIS A 429 -3.44 -22.38 -4.04
CA HIS A 429 -4.37 -22.94 -3.07
C HIS A 429 -5.73 -22.26 -3.19
N MET A 430 -5.77 -20.94 -3.08
CA MET A 430 -7.02 -20.16 -3.10
C MET A 430 -7.77 -20.29 -4.42
N ARG A 431 -7.06 -20.39 -5.57
CA ARG A 431 -7.70 -20.63 -6.88
C ARG A 431 -8.47 -21.96 -6.92
N GLY A 432 -8.02 -22.95 -6.18
CA GLY A 432 -8.67 -24.25 -6.06
C GLY A 432 -9.85 -24.30 -5.09
N LEU A 433 -9.99 -23.30 -4.22
CA LEU A 433 -11.00 -23.31 -3.17
C LEU A 433 -12.43 -23.19 -3.71
N ARG A 434 -13.31 -23.81 -2.96
CA ARG A 434 -14.77 -23.67 -3.09
C ARG A 434 -15.32 -23.49 -1.68
N PRO A 435 -15.29 -22.26 -1.14
CA PRO A 435 -15.60 -22.01 0.26
C PRO A 435 -17.01 -22.43 0.64
N GLY A 436 -17.93 -22.40 -0.31
CA GLY A 436 -19.32 -22.80 -0.16
C GLY A 436 -20.27 -21.92 -0.96
N GLY A 437 -21.56 -22.30 -0.98
CA GLY A 437 -22.58 -21.56 -1.72
C GLY A 437 -22.42 -21.60 -3.23
N ASP A 438 -23.19 -20.76 -3.91
CA ASP A 438 -23.25 -20.69 -5.39
C ASP A 438 -22.19 -19.79 -6.01
N ARG A 439 -21.48 -19.00 -5.20
CA ARG A 439 -20.50 -18.02 -5.68
C ARG A 439 -19.09 -18.61 -5.68
N SER A 440 -18.44 -18.54 -6.83
CA SER A 440 -17.03 -18.93 -6.97
C SER A 440 -16.08 -17.81 -6.52
N LEU A 441 -15.02 -18.18 -5.82
CA LEU A 441 -13.91 -17.27 -5.48
C LEU A 441 -13.10 -16.86 -6.72
N TRP A 442 -13.13 -17.67 -7.76
CA TRP A 442 -12.37 -17.48 -9.00
C TRP A 442 -13.26 -17.50 -10.24
N SER A 443 -13.04 -16.56 -11.13
CA SER A 443 -13.61 -16.54 -12.48
C SER A 443 -12.48 -16.53 -13.54
N ASP A 444 -12.62 -17.40 -14.55
CA ASP A 444 -11.56 -17.63 -15.55
C ASP A 444 -11.34 -16.42 -16.47
N PRO A 445 -10.15 -15.80 -16.43
CA PRO A 445 -9.84 -14.64 -17.27
C PRO A 445 -9.81 -14.95 -18.77
N ALA A 446 -9.54 -16.20 -19.18
CA ALA A 446 -9.57 -16.61 -20.57
C ALA A 446 -10.99 -16.57 -21.16
N SER A 447 -12.01 -16.73 -20.30
CA SER A 447 -13.42 -16.61 -20.65
C SER A 447 -14.00 -15.22 -20.32
N GLY A 448 -13.15 -14.21 -20.11
CA GLY A 448 -13.57 -12.85 -19.76
C GLY A 448 -13.85 -12.63 -18.27
N GLY A 449 -13.47 -13.58 -17.43
CA GLY A 449 -13.58 -13.44 -15.97
C GLY A 449 -12.53 -12.49 -15.39
N PHE A 450 -12.70 -12.19 -14.11
CA PHE A 450 -11.92 -11.17 -13.40
C PHE A 450 -10.89 -11.74 -12.40
N GLY A 451 -10.65 -13.05 -12.45
CA GLY A 451 -9.73 -13.68 -11.51
C GLY A 451 -10.37 -13.90 -10.14
N PHE A 452 -9.70 -13.47 -9.08
CA PHE A 452 -10.19 -13.55 -7.71
C PHE A 452 -11.25 -12.49 -7.41
N GLN A 453 -12.28 -12.92 -6.65
CA GLN A 453 -13.10 -11.99 -5.88
C GLN A 453 -12.27 -11.40 -4.74
N ASP A 454 -12.77 -10.33 -4.13
CA ASP A 454 -12.04 -9.56 -3.14
C ASP A 454 -11.61 -10.40 -1.92
N ALA A 455 -12.53 -11.13 -1.33
CA ALA A 455 -12.29 -11.90 -0.12
C ALA A 455 -13.19 -13.16 -0.02
N TYR A 456 -12.85 -14.03 0.93
CA TYR A 456 -13.63 -15.21 1.24
C TYR A 456 -13.52 -15.61 2.71
N ASN A 457 -14.49 -16.38 3.20
CA ASN A 457 -14.51 -16.91 4.56
C ASN A 457 -14.95 -18.39 4.55
N GLU A 458 -14.02 -19.29 4.86
CA GLU A 458 -14.32 -20.73 4.85
C GLU A 458 -15.23 -21.17 5.99
N ARG A 459 -15.26 -20.41 7.10
CA ARG A 459 -16.11 -20.72 8.25
C ARG A 459 -17.60 -20.58 7.92
N THR A 460 -17.95 -19.58 7.11
CA THR A 460 -19.34 -19.28 6.72
C THR A 460 -19.67 -19.72 5.30
N GLY A 461 -18.66 -20.07 4.50
CA GLY A 461 -18.84 -20.35 3.08
C GLY A 461 -19.04 -19.10 2.24
N TRP A 462 -18.80 -17.91 2.80
CA TRP A 462 -19.02 -16.65 2.12
C TRP A 462 -17.89 -16.32 1.12
N VAL A 463 -18.28 -15.69 0.01
CA VAL A 463 -17.37 -15.11 -0.98
C VAL A 463 -17.84 -13.71 -1.32
N ALA A 464 -16.94 -12.75 -1.34
CA ALA A 464 -17.23 -11.36 -1.67
C ALA A 464 -17.97 -11.24 -3.02
N PRO A 465 -19.00 -10.41 -3.11
CA PRO A 465 -19.70 -10.16 -4.36
C PRO A 465 -18.90 -9.32 -5.33
N ASP A 466 -17.97 -8.54 -4.83
CA ASP A 466 -17.25 -7.52 -5.58
C ASP A 466 -15.80 -7.92 -5.91
N CYS A 467 -15.29 -7.32 -6.98
CA CYS A 467 -13.90 -6.97 -7.14
C CYS A 467 -13.74 -5.51 -6.73
N VAL A 468 -12.67 -5.16 -6.04
CA VAL A 468 -12.39 -3.82 -5.52
C VAL A 468 -11.13 -3.25 -6.19
N ALA A 469 -11.19 -1.99 -6.67
CA ALA A 469 -10.13 -1.40 -7.48
C ALA A 469 -8.80 -1.30 -6.75
N ILE A 470 -8.84 -0.90 -5.47
CA ILE A 470 -7.64 -0.72 -4.65
C ILE A 470 -7.00 -2.06 -4.26
N ASP A 471 -7.67 -3.19 -4.50
CA ASP A 471 -7.18 -4.54 -4.22
C ASP A 471 -6.71 -5.24 -5.50
N GLN A 472 -7.47 -5.12 -6.59
CA GLN A 472 -7.07 -5.64 -7.90
C GLN A 472 -5.83 -4.93 -8.45
N GLY A 473 -5.74 -3.61 -8.20
CA GLY A 473 -4.65 -2.78 -8.70
C GLY A 473 -3.27 -3.19 -8.20
N PRO A 474 -3.02 -3.21 -6.90
CA PRO A 474 -1.73 -3.63 -6.37
C PRO A 474 -1.38 -5.07 -6.73
N LEU A 475 -2.36 -5.98 -6.79
CA LEU A 475 -2.13 -7.35 -7.26
C LEU A 475 -1.57 -7.38 -8.69
N LEU A 476 -2.17 -6.61 -9.59
CA LEU A 476 -1.71 -6.45 -10.97
C LEU A 476 -0.27 -5.94 -11.04
N LEU A 477 0.05 -4.87 -10.28
CA LEU A 477 1.38 -4.24 -10.31
C LEU A 477 2.45 -5.06 -9.58
N ALA A 478 2.12 -5.68 -8.46
CA ALA A 478 3.03 -6.52 -7.69
C ALA A 478 3.52 -7.72 -8.51
N ILE A 479 2.61 -8.39 -9.21
CA ILE A 479 2.97 -9.50 -10.11
C ILE A 479 3.89 -9.00 -11.22
N GLU A 480 3.59 -7.85 -11.84
CA GLU A 480 4.44 -7.30 -12.89
C GLU A 480 5.84 -6.95 -12.37
N ASN A 481 5.93 -6.32 -11.20
CA ASN A 481 7.22 -5.97 -10.62
C ASN A 481 8.03 -7.21 -10.23
N ALA A 482 7.38 -8.23 -9.69
CA ALA A 482 8.05 -9.50 -9.36
C ALA A 482 8.59 -10.22 -10.60
N ARG A 483 7.91 -10.11 -11.76
CA ARG A 483 8.28 -10.73 -13.03
C ARG A 483 9.32 -9.92 -13.80
N THR A 484 9.19 -8.59 -13.86
CA THR A 484 9.97 -7.76 -14.79
C THR A 484 10.52 -6.47 -14.18
N GLY A 485 9.92 -5.95 -13.08
CA GLY A 485 10.22 -4.63 -12.54
C GLY A 485 9.78 -3.48 -13.45
N LEU A 486 8.81 -3.68 -14.33
CA LEU A 486 8.36 -2.68 -15.32
C LEU A 486 7.91 -1.39 -14.65
N ILE A 487 7.02 -1.48 -13.66
CA ILE A 487 6.44 -0.30 -13.02
C ILE A 487 7.53 0.50 -12.30
N TRP A 488 8.42 -0.18 -11.59
CA TRP A 488 9.56 0.47 -10.93
C TRP A 488 10.45 1.22 -11.91
N ARG A 489 10.85 0.59 -13.02
CA ARG A 489 11.69 1.28 -14.03
C ARG A 489 10.98 2.48 -14.62
N THR A 490 9.69 2.35 -14.92
CA THR A 490 8.88 3.40 -15.55
C THR A 490 8.66 4.57 -14.60
N PHE A 491 8.29 4.32 -13.34
CA PHE A 491 8.06 5.34 -12.33
C PHE A 491 9.36 6.11 -12.00
N HIS A 492 10.46 5.39 -11.76
CA HIS A 492 11.75 6.01 -11.45
C HIS A 492 12.42 6.72 -12.63
N ALA A 493 11.99 6.46 -13.88
CA ALA A 493 12.46 7.21 -15.03
C ALA A 493 11.91 8.64 -15.08
N HIS A 494 10.83 8.94 -14.34
CA HIS A 494 10.21 10.27 -14.36
C HIS A 494 11.11 11.32 -13.70
N ARG A 495 11.22 12.50 -14.34
CA ARG A 495 12.12 13.58 -13.85
C ARG A 495 11.78 14.06 -12.43
N PHE A 496 10.50 14.12 -12.07
CA PHE A 496 10.07 14.56 -10.74
C PHE A 496 10.45 13.55 -9.67
N VAL A 497 10.34 12.26 -9.97
CA VAL A 497 10.75 11.17 -9.08
C VAL A 497 12.26 11.19 -8.88
N ARG A 498 13.04 11.34 -9.96
CA ARG A 498 14.52 11.45 -9.84
C ARG A 498 14.92 12.62 -8.95
N GLY A 499 14.34 13.81 -9.18
CA GLY A 499 14.62 14.97 -8.33
C GLY A 499 14.16 14.78 -6.87
N GLY A 500 13.07 14.03 -6.62
CA GLY A 500 12.64 13.65 -5.27
C GLY A 500 13.62 12.70 -4.59
N MET A 501 14.09 11.67 -5.29
CA MET A 501 15.10 10.74 -4.78
C MET A 501 16.41 11.44 -4.43
N GLU A 502 16.88 12.36 -5.28
CA GLU A 502 18.07 13.18 -5.00
C GLU A 502 17.91 13.97 -3.70
N ARG A 503 16.76 14.63 -3.52
CA ARG A 503 16.44 15.39 -2.30
C ARG A 503 16.33 14.51 -1.05
N LEU A 504 15.88 13.27 -1.20
CA LEU A 504 15.79 12.29 -0.12
C LEU A 504 17.10 11.51 0.11
N GLY A 505 18.15 11.77 -0.69
CA GLY A 505 19.38 11.00 -0.62
C GLY A 505 19.21 9.52 -0.96
N MET A 506 18.13 9.17 -1.66
CA MET A 506 17.84 7.80 -2.05
C MET A 506 18.56 7.42 -3.33
N GLN A 507 19.24 6.29 -3.31
CA GLN A 507 19.94 5.76 -4.48
C GLN A 507 19.55 4.30 -4.72
N ARG A 508 19.33 3.96 -5.97
CA ARG A 508 19.21 2.56 -6.37
C ARG A 508 20.62 1.99 -6.46
N THR A 509 20.90 1.00 -5.65
CA THR A 509 22.17 0.25 -5.73
C THR A 509 22.03 -0.82 -6.82
N ASN A 510 23.07 -0.96 -7.65
CA ASN A 510 23.14 -2.04 -8.65
C ASN A 510 23.36 -3.42 -7.99
N ARG A 511 22.66 -3.73 -6.91
CA ARG A 511 22.68 -5.04 -6.26
C ARG A 511 21.78 -6.02 -7.03
N ARG A 512 22.09 -6.21 -8.32
CA ARG A 512 21.47 -7.25 -9.16
C ARG A 512 22.46 -8.33 -9.50
#